data_1b6f26aeac2ebb6269f98563fad874ef
#
_entry.id   1b6f26aeac2ebb6269f98563fad874ef
#
_cell.length_a   1.000
_cell.length_b   1.000
_cell.length_c   1.000
_cell.angle_alpha   90.00
_cell.angle_beta   90.00
_cell.angle_gamma   90.00
#
_symmetry.space_group_name_H-M   'P 1'
#
loop_
_entity.id
_entity.type
_entity.pdbx_description
1 polymer ?
#
loop_
_entity_poly.entity_id
_entity_poly.type
_entity_poly.pdbx_seq_one_letter_code
_entity_poly.pdbx_strand_id
1 'polypeptide(L)'
;TDVSGLSFVDRHGVSVRPDLLIFDDVQTPQSAQSPLMTEEREEQITKTFLGLAGLGQKIAAIMVCTVRQHQDLTERFLDRKRHPDWYGQRYKSVLKFPERSDLWDLYAAKLGQGQTPEEGKQQAQEFYKQNKADMDAGGQVAWELDKLPDELTALQSMMTVRALDPEFFRREIQQEGTAPVNSS
;
A
#
# COMPACT_ATOMS: atom_id res chain seq x y z
N THR A 1 5.50 -14.46 18.46
CA THR A 1 5.65 -15.88 18.17
C THR A 1 7.14 -16.14 17.99
N ASP A 2 7.72 -17.00 18.81
CA ASP A 2 9.11 -17.41 18.65
C ASP A 2 9.18 -18.37 17.43
N VAL A 3 9.99 -18.02 16.45
CA VAL A 3 10.22 -18.83 15.23
C VAL A 3 11.67 -19.30 15.15
N SER A 4 12.46 -19.09 16.23
CA SER A 4 13.85 -19.53 16.30
C SER A 4 13.93 -21.06 16.13
N GLY A 5 14.81 -21.51 15.25
CA GLY A 5 15.01 -22.93 15.00
C GLY A 5 13.94 -23.60 14.13
N LEU A 6 13.08 -22.81 13.42
CA LEU A 6 12.08 -23.38 12.51
C LEU A 6 12.75 -24.28 11.47
N SER A 7 12.39 -25.55 11.47
CA SER A 7 12.80 -26.54 10.48
C SER A 7 11.72 -27.59 10.36
N PHE A 8 11.66 -28.27 9.24
CA PHE A 8 10.81 -29.43 9.08
C PHE A 8 11.65 -30.62 8.59
N VAL A 9 11.16 -31.81 8.85
CA VAL A 9 11.79 -33.04 8.36
C VAL A 9 11.04 -33.48 7.12
N ASP A 10 11.76 -33.59 6.02
CA ASP A 10 11.17 -34.05 4.75
C ASP A 10 10.83 -35.57 4.78
N ARG A 11 10.22 -36.06 3.71
CA ARG A 11 9.85 -37.51 3.58
C ARG A 11 11.04 -38.47 3.62
N HIS A 12 12.26 -37.97 3.52
CA HIS A 12 13.51 -38.73 3.56
C HIS A 12 14.23 -38.62 4.91
N GLY A 13 13.61 -37.96 5.90
CA GLY A 13 14.21 -37.77 7.22
C GLY A 13 15.25 -36.65 7.29
N VAL A 14 15.35 -35.81 6.25
CA VAL A 14 16.30 -34.70 6.19
C VAL A 14 15.67 -33.45 6.79
N SER A 15 16.39 -32.81 7.71
CA SER A 15 15.96 -31.50 8.26
C SER A 15 16.18 -30.39 7.24
N VAL A 16 15.09 -29.72 6.87
CA VAL A 16 15.06 -28.62 5.89
C VAL A 16 14.75 -27.32 6.63
N ARG A 17 15.52 -26.29 6.34
CA ARG A 17 15.32 -24.93 6.85
C ARG A 17 14.71 -24.05 5.74
N PRO A 18 14.01 -22.96 6.10
CA PRO A 18 13.49 -22.02 5.13
C PRO A 18 14.60 -21.40 4.26
N ASP A 19 14.40 -21.30 2.98
CA ASP A 19 15.24 -20.58 2.01
C ASP A 19 14.54 -19.34 1.42
N LEU A 20 13.23 -19.21 1.68
CA LEU A 20 12.41 -18.07 1.31
C LEU A 20 11.50 -17.66 2.47
N LEU A 21 11.45 -16.37 2.75
CA LEU A 21 10.50 -15.75 3.65
C LEU A 21 9.60 -14.79 2.88
N ILE A 22 8.31 -14.85 3.15
CA ILE A 22 7.33 -13.91 2.62
C ILE A 22 6.72 -13.17 3.81
N PHE A 23 6.90 -11.86 3.84
CA PHE A 23 6.30 -10.97 4.81
C PHE A 23 5.13 -10.24 4.17
N ASP A 24 3.96 -10.33 4.79
CA ASP A 24 2.74 -9.69 4.34
C ASP A 24 2.19 -8.82 5.46
N ASP A 25 2.14 -7.52 5.22
CA ASP A 25 1.61 -6.49 6.14
C ASP A 25 2.05 -6.68 7.61
N VAL A 26 3.36 -6.81 7.82
CA VAL A 26 3.96 -7.14 9.13
C VAL A 26 3.71 -6.10 10.23
N GLN A 27 3.14 -4.96 9.91
CA GLN A 27 2.88 -3.89 10.85
C GLN A 27 1.40 -3.47 10.87
N THR A 28 0.79 -3.49 12.05
CA THR A 28 -0.58 -2.97 12.24
C THR A 28 -0.56 -1.45 12.35
N PRO A 29 -1.71 -0.74 12.14
CA PRO A 29 -1.79 0.70 12.36
C PRO A 29 -1.34 1.14 13.75
N GLN A 30 -1.69 0.37 14.79
CA GLN A 30 -1.29 0.67 16.17
C GLN A 30 0.22 0.51 16.38
N SER A 31 0.82 -0.56 15.85
CA SER A 31 2.26 -0.78 15.99
C SER A 31 3.09 0.22 15.17
N ALA A 32 2.54 0.73 14.05
CA ALA A 32 3.20 1.77 13.26
C ALA A 32 3.31 3.11 14.00
N GLN A 33 2.38 3.40 14.93
CA GLN A 33 2.40 4.61 15.77
C GLN A 33 3.42 4.56 16.91
N SER A 34 3.98 3.38 17.19
CA SER A 34 4.96 3.19 18.26
C SER A 34 6.36 3.00 17.69
N PRO A 35 7.28 3.97 17.88
CA PRO A 35 8.68 3.81 17.46
C PRO A 35 9.36 2.59 18.07
N LEU A 36 9.06 2.28 19.33
CA LEU A 36 9.60 1.11 20.02
C LEU A 36 9.14 -0.20 19.36
N MET A 37 7.83 -0.35 19.11
CA MET A 37 7.30 -1.55 18.45
C MET A 37 7.81 -1.69 17.01
N THR A 38 8.04 -0.58 16.33
CA THR A 38 8.64 -0.58 15.00
C THR A 38 10.07 -1.08 15.04
N GLU A 39 10.86 -0.63 16.02
CA GLU A 39 12.25 -1.06 16.21
C GLU A 39 12.33 -2.56 16.61
N GLU A 40 11.50 -3.01 17.53
CA GLU A 40 11.43 -4.43 17.92
C GLU A 40 11.10 -5.34 16.72
N ARG A 41 10.16 -4.93 15.86
CA ARG A 41 9.82 -5.69 14.65
C ARG A 41 10.94 -5.68 13.61
N GLU A 42 11.60 -4.54 13.44
CA GLU A 42 12.75 -4.43 12.56
C GLU A 42 13.88 -5.36 13.01
N GLU A 43 14.17 -5.36 14.30
CA GLU A 43 15.15 -6.30 14.88
C GLU A 43 14.74 -7.75 14.71
N GLN A 44 13.47 -8.06 14.94
CA GLN A 44 12.96 -9.42 14.76
C GLN A 44 13.14 -9.90 13.32
N ILE A 45 12.84 -9.05 12.31
CA ILE A 45 13.03 -9.41 10.90
C ILE A 45 14.52 -9.60 10.60
N THR A 46 15.35 -8.64 10.96
CA THR A 46 16.77 -8.65 10.57
C THR A 46 17.59 -9.68 11.32
N LYS A 47 17.33 -9.91 12.61
CA LYS A 47 18.14 -10.82 13.45
C LYS A 47 17.56 -12.23 13.50
N THR A 48 16.25 -12.37 13.64
CA THR A 48 15.61 -13.67 13.86
C THR A 48 15.24 -14.35 12.55
N PHE A 49 14.43 -13.69 11.71
CA PHE A 49 13.90 -14.35 10.53
C PHE A 49 14.97 -14.59 9.47
N LEU A 50 15.84 -13.61 9.20
CA LEU A 50 16.91 -13.80 8.23
C LEU A 50 17.98 -14.81 8.70
N GLY A 51 18.05 -15.06 10.02
CA GLY A 51 18.91 -16.09 10.60
C GLY A 51 18.36 -17.53 10.46
N LEU A 52 17.13 -17.75 10.01
CA LEU A 52 16.49 -19.07 9.95
C LEU A 52 17.17 -20.03 8.97
N ALA A 53 17.83 -19.54 7.94
CA ALA A 53 18.55 -20.39 6.99
C ALA A 53 19.69 -21.19 7.67
N GLY A 54 20.26 -20.66 8.75
CA GLY A 54 21.40 -21.25 9.45
C GLY A 54 22.76 -20.78 8.93
N LEU A 55 23.81 -21.25 9.57
CA LEU A 55 25.17 -20.82 9.25
C LEU A 55 25.56 -21.21 7.80
N GLY A 56 26.10 -20.25 7.07
CA GLY A 56 26.61 -20.47 5.71
C GLY A 56 25.52 -20.63 4.64
N GLN A 57 24.25 -20.51 5.00
CA GLN A 57 23.12 -20.55 4.06
C GLN A 57 22.58 -19.14 3.81
N LYS A 58 22.07 -18.92 2.59
CA LYS A 58 21.36 -17.68 2.23
C LYS A 58 19.87 -17.93 2.30
N ILE A 59 19.13 -16.91 2.69
CA ILE A 59 17.68 -16.90 2.66
C ILE A 59 17.22 -15.72 1.78
N ALA A 60 16.24 -15.97 0.94
CA ALA A 60 15.56 -14.90 0.22
C ALA A 60 14.42 -14.35 1.08
N ALA A 61 14.14 -13.06 0.94
CA ALA A 61 13.01 -12.44 1.61
C ALA A 61 12.25 -11.53 0.65
N ILE A 62 10.93 -11.61 0.68
CA ILE A 62 10.00 -10.72 -0.03
C ILE A 62 9.12 -10.08 1.03
N MET A 63 8.98 -8.75 0.98
CA MET A 63 8.11 -8.01 1.88
C MET A 63 7.12 -7.19 1.07
N VAL A 64 5.83 -7.49 1.24
CA VAL A 64 4.72 -6.73 0.67
C VAL A 64 4.05 -5.99 1.81
N CYS A 65 4.08 -4.68 1.78
CA CYS A 65 3.60 -3.83 2.88
C CYS A 65 3.02 -2.52 2.37
N THR A 66 2.08 -1.99 3.13
CA THR A 66 1.54 -0.63 2.98
C THR A 66 2.33 0.33 3.85
N VAL A 67 2.68 1.52 3.35
CA VAL A 67 3.24 2.61 4.15
C VAL A 67 2.12 3.23 4.98
N ARG A 68 2.17 3.05 6.30
CA ARG A 68 1.12 3.50 7.22
C ARG A 68 1.41 4.84 7.85
N GLN A 69 2.68 5.07 8.19
CA GLN A 69 3.12 6.30 8.86
C GLN A 69 4.55 6.64 8.46
N HIS A 70 4.91 7.92 8.60
CA HIS A 70 6.29 8.35 8.41
C HIS A 70 7.24 7.62 9.36
N GLN A 71 8.33 7.08 8.81
CA GLN A 71 9.33 6.25 9.52
C GLN A 71 8.77 4.94 10.12
N ASP A 72 7.69 4.43 9.59
CA ASP A 72 7.24 3.09 9.91
C ASP A 72 8.21 2.01 9.38
N LEU A 73 7.90 0.77 9.67
CA LEU A 73 8.75 -0.36 9.28
C LEU A 73 9.00 -0.40 7.75
N THR A 74 7.96 -0.14 6.96
CA THR A 74 8.04 -0.15 5.49
C THR A 74 9.00 0.92 4.99
N GLU A 75 8.91 2.15 5.49
CA GLU A 75 9.82 3.23 5.11
C GLU A 75 11.26 2.96 5.55
N ARG A 76 11.46 2.32 6.71
CA ARG A 76 12.79 1.93 7.17
C ARG A 76 13.45 0.92 6.24
N PHE A 77 12.71 -0.09 5.77
CA PHE A 77 13.22 -1.09 4.82
C PHE A 77 13.40 -0.53 3.39
N LEU A 78 12.72 0.56 3.04
CA LEU A 78 12.96 1.30 1.80
C LEU A 78 14.22 2.19 1.87
N ASP A 79 14.69 2.54 3.06
CA ASP A 79 15.91 3.33 3.23
C ASP A 79 17.17 2.48 3.01
N ARG A 80 17.76 2.62 1.82
CA ARG A 80 19.01 1.93 1.43
C ARG A 80 20.21 2.25 2.31
N LYS A 81 20.19 3.34 3.08
CA LYS A 81 21.27 3.64 4.04
C LYS A 81 21.13 2.81 5.29
N ARG A 82 19.89 2.52 5.70
CA ARG A 82 19.58 1.71 6.87
C ARG A 82 19.63 0.21 6.54
N HIS A 83 19.05 -0.18 5.41
CA HIS A 83 18.99 -1.57 4.94
C HIS A 83 19.56 -1.70 3.51
N PRO A 84 20.89 -1.69 3.34
CA PRO A 84 21.53 -1.76 2.02
C PRO A 84 21.34 -3.10 1.31
N ASP A 85 20.98 -4.15 2.04
CA ASP A 85 20.68 -5.50 1.59
C ASP A 85 19.24 -5.68 1.08
N TRP A 86 18.38 -4.69 1.31
CA TRP A 86 17.01 -4.69 0.82
C TRP A 86 16.87 -3.78 -0.42
N TYR A 87 16.15 -4.29 -1.41
CA TYR A 87 15.77 -3.52 -2.59
C TYR A 87 14.26 -3.38 -2.64
N GLY A 88 13.76 -2.21 -2.31
CA GLY A 88 12.33 -1.91 -2.28
C GLY A 88 11.94 -0.81 -3.25
N GLN A 89 10.68 -0.84 -3.66
CA GLN A 89 10.05 0.19 -4.48
C GLN A 89 8.68 0.54 -3.91
N ARG A 90 8.33 1.82 -3.97
CA ARG A 90 7.02 2.31 -3.60
C ARG A 90 6.21 2.55 -4.87
N TYR A 91 5.06 1.94 -4.95
CA TYR A 91 4.16 2.08 -6.08
C TYR A 91 2.96 2.96 -5.70
N LYS A 92 2.70 4.00 -6.49
CA LYS A 92 1.51 4.83 -6.40
C LYS A 92 0.55 4.41 -7.50
N SER A 93 -0.75 4.31 -7.20
CA SER A 93 -1.73 3.97 -8.22
C SER A 93 -1.98 5.14 -9.18
N VAL A 94 -1.98 6.38 -8.68
CA VAL A 94 -2.05 7.58 -9.54
C VAL A 94 -0.64 8.15 -9.70
N LEU A 95 -0.08 8.05 -10.91
CA LEU A 95 1.26 8.54 -11.25
C LEU A 95 1.25 10.04 -11.56
N LYS A 96 0.18 10.50 -12.24
CA LYS A 96 -0.10 11.91 -12.49
C LYS A 96 -1.58 12.18 -12.27
N PHE A 97 -1.86 13.27 -11.57
CA PHE A 97 -3.23 13.72 -11.40
C PHE A 97 -3.75 14.43 -12.65
N PRO A 98 -5.05 14.33 -12.94
CA PRO A 98 -5.68 15.06 -14.03
C PRO A 98 -5.53 16.57 -13.86
N GLU A 99 -5.44 17.29 -14.99
CA GLU A 99 -5.26 18.74 -15.00
C GLU A 99 -6.52 19.50 -14.57
N ARG A 100 -7.70 18.96 -14.89
CA ARG A 100 -9.01 19.58 -14.63
C ARG A 100 -9.57 19.17 -13.25
N SER A 101 -8.90 19.62 -12.18
CA SER A 101 -9.37 19.36 -10.80
C SER A 101 -10.77 19.89 -10.55
N ASP A 102 -11.16 21.00 -11.20
CA ASP A 102 -12.48 21.59 -11.13
C ASP A 102 -13.60 20.64 -11.57
N LEU A 103 -13.38 19.84 -12.62
CA LEU A 103 -14.34 18.82 -13.05
C LEU A 103 -14.42 17.66 -12.08
N TRP A 104 -13.29 17.28 -11.46
CA TRP A 104 -13.27 16.25 -10.44
C TRP A 104 -13.93 16.71 -9.15
N ASP A 105 -13.86 17.98 -8.79
CA ASP A 105 -14.60 18.54 -7.66
C ASP A 105 -16.11 18.51 -7.91
N LEU A 106 -16.55 18.80 -9.12
CA LEU A 106 -17.96 18.64 -9.54
C LEU A 106 -18.40 17.18 -9.52
N TYR A 107 -17.56 16.27 -9.97
CA TYR A 107 -17.80 14.82 -9.89
C TYR A 107 -18.00 14.38 -8.44
N ALA A 108 -17.10 14.79 -7.54
CA ALA A 108 -17.19 14.50 -6.10
C ALA A 108 -18.50 15.06 -5.49
N ALA A 109 -18.89 16.28 -5.86
CA ALA A 109 -20.14 16.88 -5.42
C ALA A 109 -21.35 16.04 -5.85
N LYS A 110 -21.35 15.51 -7.10
CA LYS A 110 -22.44 14.65 -7.59
C LYS A 110 -22.56 13.33 -6.87
N LEU A 111 -21.43 12.73 -6.43
CA LEU A 111 -21.46 11.52 -5.59
C LEU A 111 -22.28 11.72 -4.32
N GLY A 112 -22.27 12.94 -3.75
CA GLY A 112 -23.00 13.28 -2.54
C GLY A 112 -24.40 13.88 -2.75
N GLN A 113 -24.84 14.13 -3.99
CA GLN A 113 -26.10 14.84 -4.27
C GLN A 113 -27.33 13.94 -4.43
N GLY A 114 -27.16 12.64 -4.67
CA GLY A 114 -28.27 11.69 -4.80
C GLY A 114 -29.07 11.53 -3.49
N GLN A 115 -30.35 11.16 -3.59
CA GLN A 115 -31.14 10.77 -2.42
C GLN A 115 -30.64 9.43 -1.84
N THR A 116 -30.02 8.62 -2.71
CA THR A 116 -29.33 7.37 -2.33
C THR A 116 -27.90 7.40 -2.86
N PRO A 117 -26.99 6.59 -2.26
CA PRO A 117 -25.63 6.44 -2.77
C PRO A 117 -25.59 6.00 -4.24
N GLU A 118 -26.52 5.15 -4.66
CA GLU A 118 -26.65 4.65 -6.02
C GLU A 118 -26.99 5.77 -7.01
N GLU A 119 -27.92 6.65 -6.63
CA GLU A 119 -28.29 7.82 -7.46
C GLU A 119 -27.12 8.78 -7.60
N GLY A 120 -26.39 9.04 -6.51
CA GLY A 120 -25.19 9.88 -6.54
C GLY A 120 -24.12 9.31 -7.47
N LYS A 121 -23.85 8.01 -7.38
CA LYS A 121 -22.94 7.31 -8.28
C LYS A 121 -23.38 7.41 -9.74
N GLN A 122 -24.67 7.18 -10.02
CA GLN A 122 -25.20 7.26 -11.38
C GLN A 122 -25.05 8.67 -11.97
N GLN A 123 -25.35 9.72 -11.19
CA GLN A 123 -25.18 11.10 -11.62
C GLN A 123 -23.71 11.45 -11.88
N ALA A 124 -22.81 11.02 -11.00
CA ALA A 124 -21.37 11.22 -11.16
C ALA A 124 -20.85 10.48 -12.40
N GLN A 125 -21.30 9.25 -12.63
CA GLN A 125 -20.92 8.45 -13.78
C GLN A 125 -21.38 9.07 -15.10
N GLU A 126 -22.60 9.56 -15.15
CA GLU A 126 -23.10 10.24 -16.35
C GLU A 126 -22.32 11.52 -16.63
N PHE A 127 -22.03 12.31 -15.59
CA PHE A 127 -21.16 13.48 -15.70
C PHE A 127 -19.77 13.12 -16.23
N TYR A 128 -19.16 12.06 -15.69
CA TYR A 128 -17.86 11.59 -16.16
C TYR A 128 -17.90 11.16 -17.64
N LYS A 129 -18.93 10.40 -18.07
CA LYS A 129 -19.09 10.00 -19.47
C LYS A 129 -19.11 11.19 -20.43
N GLN A 130 -19.85 12.24 -20.05
CA GLN A 130 -20.00 13.45 -20.86
C GLN A 130 -18.71 14.29 -20.93
N ASN A 131 -17.88 14.25 -19.91
CA ASN A 131 -16.67 15.08 -19.79
C ASN A 131 -15.37 14.27 -19.79
N LYS A 132 -15.43 12.98 -20.16
CA LYS A 132 -14.33 12.02 -19.98
C LYS A 132 -12.99 12.50 -20.53
N ALA A 133 -12.98 13.06 -21.74
CA ALA A 133 -11.74 13.49 -22.39
C ALA A 133 -11.04 14.61 -21.59
N ASP A 134 -11.80 15.58 -21.11
CA ASP A 134 -11.27 16.69 -20.31
C ASP A 134 -10.91 16.24 -18.90
N MET A 135 -11.69 15.33 -18.31
CA MET A 135 -11.44 14.82 -16.97
C MET A 135 -10.22 13.89 -16.91
N ASP A 136 -9.95 13.15 -17.98
CA ASP A 136 -8.77 12.26 -18.05
C ASP A 136 -7.49 13.01 -18.48
N ALA A 137 -7.63 14.23 -19.02
CA ALA A 137 -6.48 14.98 -19.55
C ALA A 137 -5.36 15.13 -18.51
N GLY A 138 -4.14 14.73 -18.88
CA GLY A 138 -2.96 14.78 -18.01
C GLY A 138 -2.91 13.70 -16.95
N GLY A 139 -3.99 12.96 -16.70
CA GLY A 139 -4.05 11.88 -15.72
C GLY A 139 -3.30 10.64 -16.18
N GLN A 140 -2.63 9.95 -15.24
CA GLN A 140 -1.92 8.70 -15.51
C GLN A 140 -2.01 7.79 -14.29
N VAL A 141 -2.35 6.52 -14.50
CA VAL A 141 -2.40 5.47 -13.47
C VAL A 141 -1.32 4.41 -13.73
N ALA A 142 -0.94 3.70 -12.67
CA ALA A 142 0.05 2.63 -12.76
C ALA A 142 -0.52 1.38 -13.47
N TRP A 143 -1.81 1.09 -13.26
CA TRP A 143 -2.49 -0.10 -13.80
C TRP A 143 -3.85 0.27 -14.38
N GLU A 144 -3.97 0.18 -15.70
CA GLU A 144 -5.22 0.50 -16.42
C GLU A 144 -6.36 -0.49 -16.16
N LEU A 145 -6.05 -1.69 -15.70
CA LEU A 145 -7.05 -2.72 -15.39
C LEU A 145 -7.56 -2.67 -13.95
N ASP A 146 -6.93 -1.86 -13.09
CA ASP A 146 -7.30 -1.71 -11.68
C ASP A 146 -8.49 -0.74 -11.53
N LYS A 147 -9.66 -1.21 -11.94
CA LYS A 147 -10.90 -0.42 -11.89
C LYS A 147 -12.04 -1.19 -11.24
N LEU A 148 -12.94 -0.48 -10.60
CA LEU A 148 -14.19 -1.04 -10.11
C LEU A 148 -15.07 -1.51 -11.28
N PRO A 149 -15.87 -2.59 -11.10
CA PRO A 149 -16.65 -3.17 -12.20
C PRO A 149 -17.64 -2.23 -12.86
N ASP A 150 -18.17 -1.27 -12.10
CA ASP A 150 -19.16 -0.28 -12.50
C ASP A 150 -18.55 1.04 -13.01
N GLU A 151 -17.22 1.16 -13.03
CA GLU A 151 -16.52 2.34 -13.51
C GLU A 151 -15.85 2.11 -14.88
N LEU A 152 -15.63 3.20 -15.62
CA LEU A 152 -15.16 3.13 -16.99
C LEU A 152 -13.64 3.01 -17.10
N THR A 153 -12.90 3.65 -16.20
CA THR A 153 -11.44 3.69 -16.21
C THR A 153 -10.87 3.51 -14.82
N ALA A 154 -9.62 3.04 -14.74
CA ALA A 154 -8.88 2.97 -13.48
C ALA A 154 -8.69 4.37 -12.87
N LEU A 155 -8.45 5.40 -13.69
CA LEU A 155 -8.36 6.77 -13.20
C LEU A 155 -9.64 7.22 -12.51
N GLN A 156 -10.82 6.93 -13.11
CA GLN A 156 -12.12 7.20 -12.48
C GLN A 156 -12.20 6.49 -11.12
N SER A 157 -11.85 5.21 -11.04
CA SER A 157 -11.89 4.44 -9.80
C SER A 157 -11.02 5.07 -8.71
N MET A 158 -9.79 5.43 -9.05
CA MET A 158 -8.89 6.07 -8.09
C MET A 158 -9.42 7.44 -7.62
N MET A 159 -9.98 8.23 -8.53
CA MET A 159 -10.55 9.53 -8.19
C MET A 159 -11.86 9.43 -7.42
N THR A 160 -12.67 8.38 -7.65
CA THR A 160 -13.85 8.06 -6.83
C THR A 160 -13.43 7.73 -5.40
N VAL A 161 -12.44 6.86 -5.22
CA VAL A 161 -11.89 6.54 -3.88
C VAL A 161 -11.37 7.81 -3.20
N ARG A 162 -10.63 8.66 -3.93
CA ARG A 162 -10.15 9.93 -3.41
C ARG A 162 -11.27 10.86 -2.94
N ALA A 163 -12.39 10.89 -3.67
CA ALA A 163 -13.53 11.73 -3.33
C ALA A 163 -14.30 11.21 -2.09
N LEU A 164 -14.43 9.89 -1.95
CA LEU A 164 -15.20 9.26 -0.89
C LEU A 164 -14.40 9.11 0.41
N ASP A 165 -13.13 8.76 0.31
CA ASP A 165 -12.22 8.58 1.45
C ASP A 165 -10.81 9.09 1.09
N PRO A 166 -10.55 10.40 1.23
CA PRO A 166 -9.25 10.99 0.91
C PRO A 166 -8.10 10.44 1.77
N GLU A 167 -8.38 10.01 3.00
CA GLU A 167 -7.37 9.46 3.89
C GLU A 167 -6.95 8.06 3.45
N PHE A 168 -7.93 7.18 3.18
CA PHE A 168 -7.69 5.86 2.61
C PHE A 168 -6.93 5.98 1.28
N PHE A 169 -7.38 6.87 0.38
CA PHE A 169 -6.72 7.10 -0.89
C PHE A 169 -5.24 7.46 -0.70
N ARG A 170 -4.94 8.43 0.17
CA ARG A 170 -3.57 8.86 0.42
C ARG A 170 -2.71 7.73 0.97
N ARG A 171 -3.22 6.98 1.94
CA ARG A 171 -2.48 5.91 2.62
C ARG A 171 -2.35 4.65 1.78
N GLU A 172 -3.48 4.08 1.33
CA GLU A 172 -3.50 2.76 0.70
C GLU A 172 -3.25 2.81 -0.82
N ILE A 173 -3.74 3.87 -1.48
CA ILE A 173 -3.63 4.00 -2.94
C ILE A 173 -2.36 4.75 -3.35
N GLN A 174 -2.00 5.81 -2.62
CA GLN A 174 -0.80 6.60 -2.93
C GLN A 174 0.40 6.24 -2.06
N GLN A 175 0.24 5.34 -1.11
CA GLN A 175 1.32 4.89 -0.22
C GLN A 175 2.01 6.08 0.49
N GLU A 176 1.24 7.08 0.88
CA GLU A 176 1.71 8.25 1.60
C GLU A 176 1.37 8.10 3.08
N GLY A 177 2.37 7.81 3.89
CA GLY A 177 2.20 7.69 5.34
C GLY A 177 1.64 8.97 5.97
N THR A 178 0.92 8.82 7.08
CA THR A 178 0.49 9.97 7.89
C THR A 178 1.72 10.63 8.52
N ALA A 179 1.71 11.98 8.58
CA ALA A 179 2.69 12.69 9.38
C ALA A 179 2.54 12.28 10.86
N PRO A 180 3.64 12.23 11.64
CA PRO A 180 3.54 11.95 13.05
C PRO A 180 2.62 12.97 13.71
N VAL A 181 1.68 12.49 14.53
CA VAL A 181 0.89 13.38 15.39
C VAL A 181 1.87 13.98 16.39
N ASN A 182 2.19 15.26 16.24
CA ASN A 182 2.94 15.97 17.24
C ASN A 182 2.09 15.97 18.52
N SER A 183 2.41 15.08 19.44
CA SER A 183 1.93 15.15 20.81
C SER A 183 2.64 16.36 21.45
N SER A 184 1.92 17.46 21.51
CA SER A 184 2.28 18.66 22.27
C SER A 184 2.29 18.35 23.75
#